data_e67cd911b529aee49a49e6eddf0b4b8f
#
_entry.id   e67cd911b529aee49a49e6eddf0b4b8f
#
_cell.length_a   1.000
_cell.length_b   1.000
_cell.length_c   1.000
_cell.angle_alpha   90.00
_cell.angle_beta   90.00
_cell.angle_gamma   90.00
#
_symmetry.space_group_name_H-M   'P 1'
#
loop_
_entity.id
_entity.type
_entity.pdbx_description
1 polymer ?
#
loop_
_entity_poly.entity_id
_entity_poly.type
_entity_poly.pdbx_seq_one_letter_code
_entity_poly.pdbx_strand_id
1 'polypeptide(L)'
;MAEQRRNSRNTKSTKVQPVNDYGRIQPQAPELEEAVLGALMIEKDAYSLVSEILRPESFYEHRHQLIYAAITDLAVNQKPVDILTVKEQLSKRGELEEVGGPFYITQLSSKVASSAHIEYHARIIAQKSLARELITFTSNIQSKAFDETLDVDDLMQEAEGKLFEISQQNMKKDYTQINPVIDEAYKLIQKAAARTDGLSGLESGFTKLDKMTSGWQNSDLIIIAARPAMGKTAFVLSMAKNIAVDYRNPVALFSLEMSNVQLVNRLIVNVCEIPGEKIKSGRLENYEWEQLDFKIKELYDAPIYVDDTPSLSVFELRTKARRLVREHGIKIIIIDYLQLMNASGMSFGSREQEVSTISRSLKGCLLYTSPSPRD
;
A
#
# COMPACT_ATOMS: atom_id res chain seq x y z
N MET A 1 -58.44 19.04 -34.08
CA MET A 1 -56.99 18.99 -34.44
C MET A 1 -56.23 19.97 -33.61
N ALA A 2 -55.54 19.50 -32.58
CA ALA A 2 -54.76 20.32 -31.68
C ALA A 2 -53.42 19.60 -31.49
N GLU A 3 -52.36 20.20 -32.06
CA GLU A 3 -50.97 19.75 -31.96
C GLU A 3 -50.45 20.03 -30.55
N GLN A 4 -50.10 18.99 -29.81
CA GLN A 4 -49.37 19.08 -28.55
C GLN A 4 -47.89 19.17 -28.84
N ARG A 5 -47.29 20.35 -28.69
CA ARG A 5 -45.84 20.58 -28.61
C ARG A 5 -45.32 20.06 -27.28
N ARG A 6 -44.54 18.97 -27.30
CA ARG A 6 -43.75 18.52 -26.17
C ARG A 6 -42.51 19.38 -26.02
N ASN A 7 -42.47 20.23 -25.00
CA ASN A 7 -41.28 20.90 -24.51
C ASN A 7 -40.44 19.90 -23.73
N SER A 8 -39.33 19.45 -24.30
CA SER A 8 -38.30 18.74 -23.54
C SER A 8 -37.47 19.77 -22.74
N ARG A 9 -37.76 19.88 -21.46
CA ARG A 9 -36.89 20.61 -20.53
C ARG A 9 -35.60 19.83 -20.33
N ASN A 10 -34.52 20.35 -20.88
CA ASN A 10 -33.14 19.93 -20.66
C ASN A 10 -32.75 20.37 -19.23
N THR A 11 -32.92 19.48 -18.25
CA THR A 11 -32.42 19.69 -16.88
C THR A 11 -30.92 19.50 -16.89
N LYS A 12 -30.15 20.58 -16.99
CA LYS A 12 -28.73 20.60 -16.65
C LYS A 12 -28.59 20.14 -15.21
N SER A 13 -28.03 18.96 -15.00
CA SER A 13 -27.61 18.46 -13.71
C SER A 13 -26.49 19.40 -13.18
N THR A 14 -26.88 20.34 -12.36
CA THR A 14 -25.94 21.13 -11.57
C THR A 14 -25.34 20.16 -10.55
N LYS A 15 -24.07 19.81 -10.72
CA LYS A 15 -23.31 19.08 -9.70
C LYS A 15 -23.32 19.98 -8.45
N VAL A 16 -24.11 19.59 -7.45
CA VAL A 16 -24.11 20.20 -6.12
C VAL A 16 -22.75 19.94 -5.52
N GLN A 17 -21.93 20.97 -5.39
CA GLN A 17 -20.71 20.88 -4.59
C GLN A 17 -21.13 20.65 -3.15
N PRO A 18 -20.50 19.71 -2.41
CA PRO A 18 -20.83 19.50 -1.01
C PRO A 18 -20.48 20.77 -0.23
N VAL A 19 -21.50 21.48 0.22
CA VAL A 19 -21.34 22.63 1.13
C VAL A 19 -20.91 22.05 2.48
N ASN A 20 -19.69 22.35 2.89
CA ASN A 20 -19.21 22.00 4.25
C ASN A 20 -20.09 22.70 5.29
N ASP A 21 -20.69 21.93 6.17
CA ASP A 21 -21.65 22.31 7.21
C ASP A 21 -21.10 23.31 8.26
N TYR A 22 -19.85 23.74 8.15
CA TYR A 22 -19.17 24.59 9.14
C TYR A 22 -18.65 25.94 8.65
N GLY A 23 -19.01 26.37 7.43
CA GLY A 23 -18.55 27.68 6.90
C GLY A 23 -17.02 27.82 6.77
N ARG A 24 -16.27 26.72 6.81
CA ARG A 24 -14.81 26.71 6.65
C ARG A 24 -14.43 26.72 5.18
N ILE A 25 -13.53 27.62 4.81
CA ILE A 25 -12.95 27.65 3.45
C ILE A 25 -12.12 26.39 3.25
N GLN A 26 -12.30 25.71 2.11
CA GLN A 26 -11.48 24.55 1.75
C GLN A 26 -10.00 24.95 1.62
N PRO A 27 -9.07 24.04 1.98
CA PRO A 27 -7.63 24.29 1.82
C PRO A 27 -7.28 24.63 0.38
N GLN A 28 -6.80 25.83 0.14
CA GLN A 28 -6.49 26.37 -1.18
C GLN A 28 -5.24 27.26 -1.14
N ALA A 29 -4.64 27.50 -2.29
CA ALA A 29 -3.52 28.41 -2.47
C ALA A 29 -3.53 29.00 -3.90
N PRO A 30 -4.56 29.80 -4.30
CA PRO A 30 -4.72 30.27 -5.68
C PRO A 30 -3.52 31.07 -6.21
N GLU A 31 -2.90 31.89 -5.36
CA GLU A 31 -1.71 32.66 -5.74
C GLU A 31 -0.53 31.78 -6.13
N LEU A 32 -0.33 30.65 -5.42
CA LEU A 32 0.72 29.70 -5.76
C LEU A 32 0.36 28.88 -7.02
N GLU A 33 -0.91 28.59 -7.23
CA GLU A 33 -1.38 27.96 -8.46
C GLU A 33 -1.10 28.82 -9.68
N GLU A 34 -1.44 30.12 -9.61
CA GLU A 34 -1.13 31.10 -10.66
C GLU A 34 0.39 31.21 -10.92
N ALA A 35 1.19 31.26 -9.85
CA ALA A 35 2.63 31.33 -9.96
C ALA A 35 3.25 30.11 -10.65
N VAL A 36 2.76 28.90 -10.30
CA VAL A 36 3.22 27.64 -10.91
C VAL A 36 2.82 27.60 -12.38
N LEU A 37 1.55 27.88 -12.72
CA LEU A 37 1.08 27.87 -14.11
C LEU A 37 1.83 28.90 -14.97
N GLY A 38 2.06 30.07 -14.43
CA GLY A 38 2.84 31.11 -15.12
C GLY A 38 4.29 30.67 -15.38
N ALA A 39 4.95 30.08 -14.36
CA ALA A 39 6.33 29.60 -14.50
C ALA A 39 6.45 28.48 -15.54
N LEU A 40 5.46 27.55 -15.61
CA LEU A 40 5.41 26.48 -16.61
C LEU A 40 5.34 26.99 -18.05
N MET A 41 4.75 28.16 -18.28
CA MET A 41 4.66 28.79 -19.61
C MET A 41 5.87 29.64 -19.99
N ILE A 42 6.75 29.92 -19.04
CA ILE A 42 7.96 30.77 -19.27
C ILE A 42 9.21 29.87 -19.33
N GLU A 43 9.34 28.90 -18.46
CA GLU A 43 10.54 28.06 -18.33
C GLU A 43 10.37 26.71 -18.97
N LYS A 44 11.28 26.38 -19.89
CA LYS A 44 11.23 25.15 -20.70
C LYS A 44 11.27 23.87 -19.89
N ASP A 45 12.06 23.84 -18.81
CA ASP A 45 12.28 22.62 -18.01
C ASP A 45 11.40 22.55 -16.74
N ALA A 46 10.58 23.58 -16.50
CA ALA A 46 9.76 23.68 -15.30
C ALA A 46 8.74 22.55 -15.16
N TYR A 47 8.20 22.05 -16.28
CA TYR A 47 7.23 20.96 -16.26
C TYR A 47 7.83 19.66 -15.68
N SER A 48 9.08 19.34 -16.00
CA SER A 48 9.74 18.13 -15.50
C SER A 48 9.87 18.13 -13.97
N LEU A 49 10.03 19.31 -13.36
CA LEU A 49 10.16 19.46 -11.91
C LEU A 49 8.84 19.23 -11.15
N VAL A 50 7.70 19.49 -11.79
CA VAL A 50 6.39 19.44 -11.13
C VAL A 50 5.48 18.33 -11.62
N SER A 51 5.76 17.72 -12.76
CA SER A 51 4.92 16.67 -13.38
C SER A 51 4.72 15.44 -12.51
N GLU A 52 5.67 15.17 -11.62
CA GLU A 52 5.57 14.09 -10.64
C GLU A 52 4.81 14.48 -9.38
N ILE A 53 4.68 15.77 -9.08
CA ILE A 53 4.09 16.30 -7.85
C ILE A 53 2.63 16.67 -8.07
N LEU A 54 2.32 17.28 -9.22
CA LEU A 54 1.01 17.83 -9.53
C LEU A 54 0.27 17.01 -10.59
N ARG A 55 -1.05 17.02 -10.45
CA ARG A 55 -2.02 16.54 -11.44
C ARG A 55 -3.05 17.66 -11.67
N PRO A 56 -3.84 17.62 -12.76
CA PRO A 56 -4.89 18.64 -12.96
C PRO A 56 -5.81 18.79 -11.74
N GLU A 57 -6.19 17.68 -11.10
CA GLU A 57 -7.06 17.65 -9.92
C GLU A 57 -6.40 18.24 -8.66
N SER A 58 -5.08 18.46 -8.68
CA SER A 58 -4.35 19.10 -7.57
C SER A 58 -4.70 20.58 -7.40
N PHE A 59 -5.16 21.23 -8.46
CA PHE A 59 -5.54 22.63 -8.44
C PHE A 59 -6.93 22.83 -7.86
N TYR A 60 -7.12 23.91 -7.12
CA TYR A 60 -8.40 24.26 -6.51
C TYR A 60 -9.35 24.87 -7.54
N GLU A 61 -8.87 25.85 -8.32
CA GLU A 61 -9.68 26.52 -9.32
C GLU A 61 -9.82 25.66 -10.58
N HIS A 62 -11.06 25.46 -11.03
CA HIS A 62 -11.33 24.66 -12.21
C HIS A 62 -10.61 25.17 -13.47
N ARG A 63 -10.51 26.49 -13.64
CA ARG A 63 -9.74 27.10 -14.75
C ARG A 63 -8.26 26.72 -14.71
N HIS A 64 -7.66 26.59 -13.52
CA HIS A 64 -6.26 26.15 -13.36
C HIS A 64 -6.10 24.67 -13.70
N GLN A 65 -7.11 23.83 -13.36
CA GLN A 65 -7.13 22.42 -13.76
C GLN A 65 -7.09 22.27 -15.28
N LEU A 66 -7.93 23.03 -16.00
CA LEU A 66 -7.97 23.01 -17.47
C LEU A 66 -6.64 23.49 -18.09
N ILE A 67 -6.07 24.56 -17.58
CA ILE A 67 -4.78 25.08 -18.06
C ILE A 67 -3.68 24.03 -17.83
N TYR A 68 -3.58 23.44 -16.63
CA TYR A 68 -2.58 22.42 -16.35
C TYR A 68 -2.78 21.15 -17.18
N ALA A 69 -4.01 20.76 -17.43
CA ALA A 69 -4.33 19.64 -18.33
C ALA A 69 -3.88 19.91 -19.77
N ALA A 70 -4.04 21.16 -20.28
CA ALA A 70 -3.55 21.54 -21.59
C ALA A 70 -2.01 21.55 -21.66
N ILE A 71 -1.34 22.02 -20.59
CA ILE A 71 0.12 21.96 -20.45
C ILE A 71 0.61 20.52 -20.45
N THR A 72 -0.05 19.65 -19.69
CA THR A 72 0.28 18.23 -19.63
C THR A 72 0.18 17.55 -20.99
N ASP A 73 -0.88 17.82 -21.75
CA ASP A 73 -1.04 17.28 -23.10
C ASP A 73 0.07 17.73 -24.06
N LEU A 74 0.46 19.01 -24.00
CA LEU A 74 1.55 19.52 -24.81
C LEU A 74 2.86 18.83 -24.47
N ALA A 75 3.16 18.71 -23.18
CA ALA A 75 4.40 18.09 -22.69
C ALA A 75 4.47 16.59 -23.03
N VAL A 76 3.38 15.82 -22.82
CA VAL A 76 3.31 14.39 -23.17
C VAL A 76 3.51 14.19 -24.68
N ASN A 77 2.98 15.08 -25.52
CA ASN A 77 3.17 15.03 -26.97
C ASN A 77 4.48 15.68 -27.45
N GLN A 78 5.42 15.98 -26.54
CA GLN A 78 6.72 16.58 -26.83
C GLN A 78 6.63 17.91 -27.61
N LYS A 79 5.54 18.66 -27.41
CA LYS A 79 5.36 19.99 -27.98
C LYS A 79 5.89 21.03 -27.01
N PRO A 80 6.39 22.18 -27.51
CA PRO A 80 6.82 23.27 -26.66
C PRO A 80 5.66 23.78 -25.80
N VAL A 81 5.94 24.06 -24.52
CA VAL A 81 4.97 24.61 -23.57
C VAL A 81 5.32 26.12 -23.44
N ASP A 82 4.50 26.98 -24.02
CA ASP A 82 4.57 28.42 -23.94
C ASP A 82 3.16 29.04 -23.99
N ILE A 83 3.07 30.34 -23.79
CA ILE A 83 1.81 31.08 -23.76
C ILE A 83 0.98 30.87 -25.03
N LEU A 84 1.62 30.81 -26.20
CA LEU A 84 0.95 30.71 -27.50
C LEU A 84 0.44 29.30 -27.74
N THR A 85 1.26 28.29 -27.42
CA THR A 85 0.88 26.86 -27.59
C THR A 85 -0.21 26.42 -26.61
N VAL A 86 -0.15 26.89 -25.35
CA VAL A 86 -1.21 26.64 -24.34
C VAL A 86 -2.52 27.29 -24.76
N LYS A 87 -2.49 28.56 -25.21
CA LYS A 87 -3.67 29.24 -25.76
C LYS A 87 -4.26 28.47 -26.93
N GLU A 88 -3.44 28.01 -27.88
CA GLU A 88 -3.89 27.27 -29.05
C GLU A 88 -4.51 25.90 -28.62
N GLN A 89 -3.89 25.22 -27.68
CA GLN A 89 -4.38 23.94 -27.16
C GLN A 89 -5.74 24.10 -26.47
N LEU A 90 -5.91 25.12 -25.64
CA LEU A 90 -7.18 25.46 -25.00
C LEU A 90 -8.26 25.85 -26.02
N SER A 91 -7.90 26.58 -27.07
CA SER A 91 -8.81 26.92 -28.17
C SER A 91 -9.28 25.67 -28.92
N LYS A 92 -8.37 24.72 -29.21
CA LYS A 92 -8.72 23.44 -29.86
C LYS A 92 -9.66 22.57 -29.00
N ARG A 93 -9.53 22.65 -27.66
CA ARG A 93 -10.44 21.96 -26.74
C ARG A 93 -11.77 22.70 -26.53
N GLY A 94 -11.90 23.94 -26.99
CA GLY A 94 -13.06 24.79 -26.74
C GLY A 94 -13.15 25.35 -25.33
N GLU A 95 -12.07 25.28 -24.54
CA GLU A 95 -11.99 25.62 -23.10
C GLU A 95 -11.45 27.03 -22.88
N LEU A 96 -10.99 27.74 -23.92
CA LEU A 96 -10.29 29.02 -23.81
C LEU A 96 -11.13 30.11 -23.12
N GLU A 97 -12.41 30.21 -23.41
CA GLU A 97 -13.30 31.20 -22.78
C GLU A 97 -13.59 30.84 -21.32
N GLU A 98 -13.68 29.56 -21.00
CA GLU A 98 -13.92 29.06 -19.62
C GLU A 98 -12.77 29.39 -18.68
N VAL A 99 -11.54 29.38 -19.18
CA VAL A 99 -10.36 29.73 -18.37
C VAL A 99 -10.17 31.24 -18.21
N GLY A 100 -10.99 32.09 -18.85
CA GLY A 100 -10.89 33.55 -18.77
C GLY A 100 -10.24 34.18 -19.98
N GLY A 101 -10.16 33.47 -21.11
CA GLY A 101 -9.69 33.97 -22.40
C GLY A 101 -8.18 34.19 -22.48
N PRO A 102 -7.71 34.72 -23.62
CA PRO A 102 -6.27 34.94 -23.84
C PRO A 102 -5.65 35.91 -22.85
N PHE A 103 -6.45 36.83 -22.32
CA PHE A 103 -5.97 37.84 -21.36
C PHE A 103 -5.50 37.16 -20.06
N TYR A 104 -6.29 36.21 -19.54
CA TYR A 104 -5.94 35.51 -18.31
C TYR A 104 -4.64 34.70 -18.45
N ILE A 105 -4.45 33.99 -19.57
CA ILE A 105 -3.23 33.23 -19.84
C ILE A 105 -1.99 34.16 -19.84
N THR A 106 -2.10 35.35 -20.46
CA THR A 106 -1.02 36.34 -20.45
C THR A 106 -0.78 36.94 -19.06
N GLN A 107 -1.85 37.13 -18.28
CA GLN A 107 -1.75 37.62 -16.91
C GLN A 107 -0.99 36.68 -16.01
N LEU A 108 -1.21 35.35 -16.12
CA LEU A 108 -0.49 34.32 -15.35
C LEU A 108 1.02 34.45 -15.57
N SER A 109 1.47 34.63 -16.79
CA SER A 109 2.89 34.76 -17.08
C SER A 109 3.52 36.05 -16.51
N SER A 110 2.76 37.14 -16.40
CA SER A 110 3.23 38.40 -15.85
C SER A 110 3.35 38.42 -14.32
N LYS A 111 2.70 37.52 -13.64
CA LYS A 111 2.73 37.37 -12.16
C LYS A 111 3.94 36.59 -11.63
N VAL A 112 4.73 35.97 -12.51
CA VAL A 112 5.89 35.18 -12.12
C VAL A 112 7.07 36.09 -11.80
N ALA A 113 7.42 36.20 -10.53
CA ALA A 113 8.60 36.97 -10.11
C ALA A 113 9.89 36.09 -10.17
N SER A 114 9.81 34.79 -10.01
CA SER A 114 10.92 33.83 -10.10
C SER A 114 10.38 32.38 -10.11
N SER A 115 10.96 31.55 -10.96
CA SER A 115 10.70 30.11 -11.04
C SER A 115 11.57 29.29 -10.08
N ALA A 116 12.53 29.92 -9.40
CA ALA A 116 13.52 29.26 -8.53
C ALA A 116 12.90 28.37 -7.44
N HIS A 117 11.63 28.57 -7.09
CA HIS A 117 10.93 27.82 -6.03
C HIS A 117 9.69 27.06 -6.53
N ILE A 118 9.60 26.81 -7.83
CA ILE A 118 8.42 26.17 -8.43
C ILE A 118 8.10 24.80 -7.81
N GLU A 119 9.11 23.99 -7.51
CA GLU A 119 8.93 22.70 -6.86
C GLU A 119 8.35 22.85 -5.45
N TYR A 120 8.84 23.81 -4.67
CA TYR A 120 8.31 24.09 -3.33
C TYR A 120 6.85 24.54 -3.38
N HIS A 121 6.49 25.43 -4.33
CA HIS A 121 5.11 25.86 -4.55
C HIS A 121 4.23 24.68 -4.96
N ALA A 122 4.71 23.82 -5.87
CA ALA A 122 4.00 22.60 -6.28
C ALA A 122 3.74 21.68 -5.10
N ARG A 123 4.69 21.49 -4.19
CA ARG A 123 4.51 20.69 -2.97
C ARG A 123 3.43 21.27 -2.04
N ILE A 124 3.34 22.60 -1.90
CA ILE A 124 2.27 23.24 -1.12
C ILE A 124 0.90 22.99 -1.78
N ILE A 125 0.79 23.14 -3.10
CA ILE A 125 -0.46 22.88 -3.84
C ILE A 125 -0.88 21.40 -3.63
N ALA A 126 0.04 20.47 -3.80
CA ALA A 126 -0.21 19.04 -3.57
C ALA A 126 -0.68 18.76 -2.13
N GLN A 127 -0.08 19.41 -1.12
CA GLN A 127 -0.46 19.30 0.27
C GLN A 127 -1.88 19.82 0.53
N LYS A 128 -2.26 20.95 -0.11
CA LYS A 128 -3.63 21.49 -0.04
C LYS A 128 -4.64 20.56 -0.75
N SER A 129 -4.26 19.98 -1.88
CA SER A 129 -5.06 19.01 -2.60
C SER A 129 -5.32 17.75 -1.75
N LEU A 130 -4.29 17.21 -1.13
CA LEU A 130 -4.41 16.07 -0.21
C LEU A 130 -5.37 16.38 0.93
N ALA A 131 -5.27 17.57 1.52
CA ALA A 131 -6.17 17.99 2.59
C ALA A 131 -7.64 18.07 2.11
N ARG A 132 -7.89 18.54 0.87
CA ARG A 132 -9.24 18.53 0.27
C ARG A 132 -9.74 17.11 0.03
N GLU A 133 -8.88 16.22 -0.46
CA GLU A 133 -9.25 14.81 -0.68
C GLU A 133 -9.62 14.13 0.63
N LEU A 134 -8.87 14.37 1.71
CA LEU A 134 -9.19 13.88 3.05
C LEU A 134 -10.52 14.43 3.57
N ILE A 135 -10.80 15.73 3.38
CA ILE A 135 -12.07 16.33 3.78
C ILE A 135 -13.23 15.71 3.01
N THR A 136 -13.11 15.55 1.70
CA THR A 136 -14.15 14.93 0.86
C THR A 136 -14.38 13.47 1.26
N PHE A 137 -13.31 12.74 1.49
CA PHE A 137 -13.37 11.35 1.95
C PHE A 137 -14.07 11.24 3.31
N THR A 138 -13.67 12.03 4.31
CA THR A 138 -14.27 11.96 5.64
C THR A 138 -15.75 12.36 5.63
N SER A 139 -16.13 13.36 4.83
CA SER A 139 -17.54 13.75 4.66
C SER A 139 -18.37 12.64 4.01
N ASN A 140 -17.79 11.91 3.06
CA ASN A 140 -18.45 10.78 2.41
C ASN A 140 -18.65 9.61 3.40
N ILE A 141 -17.61 9.26 4.15
CA ILE A 141 -17.70 8.22 5.19
C ILE A 141 -18.71 8.63 6.26
N GLN A 142 -18.69 9.89 6.70
CA GLN A 142 -19.66 10.41 7.66
C GLN A 142 -21.10 10.25 7.14
N SER A 143 -21.37 10.62 5.89
CA SER A 143 -22.69 10.47 5.28
C SER A 143 -23.16 9.02 5.23
N LYS A 144 -22.25 8.10 4.85
CA LYS A 144 -22.54 6.66 4.80
C LYS A 144 -22.77 6.05 6.19
N ALA A 145 -22.09 6.56 7.22
CA ALA A 145 -22.24 6.07 8.59
C ALA A 145 -23.60 6.38 9.21
N PHE A 146 -24.38 7.33 8.64
CA PHE A 146 -25.77 7.58 9.02
C PHE A 146 -26.77 6.67 8.27
N ASP A 147 -26.32 5.89 7.30
CA ASP A 147 -27.18 4.96 6.56
C ASP A 147 -27.22 3.60 7.29
N GLU A 148 -28.30 3.36 8.02
CA GLU A 148 -28.52 2.14 8.80
C GLU A 148 -28.63 0.86 7.93
N THR A 149 -28.69 0.98 6.60
CA THR A 149 -28.76 -0.17 5.69
C THR A 149 -27.38 -0.74 5.34
N LEU A 150 -26.29 0.00 5.63
CA LEU A 150 -24.93 -0.41 5.35
C LEU A 150 -24.33 -1.17 6.54
N ASP A 151 -23.61 -2.24 6.24
CA ASP A 151 -22.85 -2.96 7.25
C ASP A 151 -21.66 -2.10 7.70
N VAL A 152 -21.46 -2.02 9.01
CA VAL A 152 -20.38 -1.22 9.63
C VAL A 152 -19.01 -1.79 9.26
N ASP A 153 -18.88 -3.11 9.16
CA ASP A 153 -17.62 -3.76 8.80
C ASP A 153 -17.25 -3.47 7.34
N ASP A 154 -18.21 -3.45 6.43
CA ASP A 154 -18.01 -3.05 5.03
C ASP A 154 -17.60 -1.58 4.91
N LEU A 155 -18.23 -0.70 5.70
CA LEU A 155 -17.89 0.73 5.74
C LEU A 155 -16.48 0.96 6.28
N MET A 156 -16.08 0.24 7.32
CA MET A 156 -14.71 0.29 7.85
C MET A 156 -13.69 -0.15 6.80
N GLN A 157 -13.94 -1.24 6.08
CA GLN A 157 -13.08 -1.72 5.03
C GLN A 157 -12.94 -0.71 3.87
N GLU A 158 -14.04 -0.09 3.46
CA GLU A 158 -14.02 0.97 2.43
C GLU A 158 -13.17 2.17 2.91
N ALA A 159 -13.36 2.59 4.15
CA ALA A 159 -12.62 3.70 4.73
C ALA A 159 -11.11 3.43 4.79
N GLU A 160 -10.74 2.24 5.21
CA GLU A 160 -9.34 1.81 5.28
C GLU A 160 -8.69 1.70 3.90
N GLY A 161 -9.40 1.11 2.93
CA GLY A 161 -8.93 1.01 1.54
C GLY A 161 -8.66 2.39 0.94
N LYS A 162 -9.57 3.34 1.13
CA LYS A 162 -9.42 4.70 0.57
C LYS A 162 -8.32 5.50 1.25
N LEU A 163 -8.18 5.41 2.58
CA LEU A 163 -7.06 6.01 3.31
C LEU A 163 -5.71 5.48 2.82
N PHE A 164 -5.65 4.19 2.52
CA PHE A 164 -4.44 3.58 1.98
C PHE A 164 -4.10 4.10 0.58
N GLU A 165 -5.08 4.23 -0.32
CA GLU A 165 -4.88 4.83 -1.65
C GLU A 165 -4.34 6.25 -1.53
N ILE A 166 -4.97 7.09 -0.71
CA ILE A 166 -4.55 8.47 -0.45
C ILE A 166 -3.11 8.51 0.09
N SER A 167 -2.77 7.62 1.02
CA SER A 167 -1.42 7.51 1.58
C SER A 167 -0.38 7.08 0.53
N GLN A 168 -0.71 6.10 -0.32
CA GLN A 168 0.21 5.63 -1.37
C GLN A 168 0.48 6.66 -2.45
N GLN A 169 -0.53 7.44 -2.85
CA GLN A 169 -0.36 8.48 -3.87
C GLN A 169 0.65 9.55 -3.45
N ASN A 170 0.80 9.80 -2.14
CA ASN A 170 1.72 10.78 -1.59
C ASN A 170 3.12 10.24 -1.26
N MET A 171 3.31 8.92 -1.28
CA MET A 171 4.61 8.30 -1.01
C MET A 171 5.41 8.10 -2.30
N LYS A 172 5.80 9.20 -2.96
CA LYS A 172 6.81 9.12 -4.02
C LYS A 172 8.18 8.85 -3.40
N LYS A 173 8.87 7.83 -3.91
CA LYS A 173 10.26 7.58 -3.55
C LYS A 173 11.10 8.70 -4.14
N ASP A 174 11.70 9.52 -3.29
CA ASP A 174 12.79 10.40 -3.69
C ASP A 174 13.94 9.52 -4.23
N TYR A 175 14.55 9.95 -5.32
CA TYR A 175 15.78 9.33 -5.82
C TYR A 175 16.86 9.48 -4.75
N THR A 176 17.46 8.37 -4.35
CA THR A 176 18.59 8.38 -3.43
C THR A 176 19.86 8.24 -4.23
N GLN A 177 20.84 9.12 -4.00
CA GLN A 177 22.15 8.97 -4.59
C GLN A 177 22.75 7.63 -4.15
N ILE A 178 23.42 6.94 -5.08
CA ILE A 178 23.92 5.58 -4.84
C ILE A 178 24.97 5.49 -3.71
N ASN A 179 25.73 6.56 -3.47
CA ASN A 179 26.84 6.55 -2.53
C ASN A 179 26.45 6.10 -1.09
N PRO A 180 25.42 6.69 -0.42
CA PRO A 180 25.02 6.21 0.90
C PRO A 180 24.49 4.78 0.89
N VAL A 181 23.91 4.32 -0.24
CA VAL A 181 23.42 2.95 -0.40
C VAL A 181 24.59 1.96 -0.54
N ILE A 182 25.69 2.35 -1.18
CA ILE A 182 26.92 1.56 -1.26
C ILE A 182 27.52 1.35 0.14
N ASP A 183 27.59 2.41 0.96
CA ASP A 183 28.11 2.31 2.31
C ASP A 183 27.29 1.36 3.19
N GLU A 184 25.96 1.39 3.05
CA GLU A 184 25.06 0.47 3.74
C GLU A 184 25.25 -0.97 3.27
N ALA A 185 25.29 -1.19 1.95
CA ALA A 185 25.55 -2.50 1.35
C ALA A 185 26.90 -3.07 1.79
N TYR A 186 27.95 -2.25 1.86
CA TYR A 186 29.27 -2.66 2.33
C TYR A 186 29.25 -3.11 3.79
N LYS A 187 28.53 -2.38 4.67
CA LYS A 187 28.34 -2.79 6.07
C LYS A 187 27.60 -4.12 6.21
N LEU A 188 26.62 -4.38 5.35
CA LEU A 188 25.90 -5.66 5.32
C LEU A 188 26.82 -6.81 4.88
N ILE A 189 27.68 -6.59 3.87
CA ILE A 189 28.69 -7.56 3.43
C ILE A 189 29.69 -7.86 4.56
N GLN A 190 30.17 -6.84 5.27
CA GLN A 190 31.08 -7.04 6.42
C GLN A 190 30.41 -7.84 7.54
N LYS A 191 29.14 -7.57 7.84
CA LYS A 191 28.38 -8.35 8.83
C LYS A 191 28.22 -9.81 8.41
N ALA A 192 27.92 -10.05 7.14
CA ALA A 192 27.80 -11.41 6.60
C ALA A 192 29.14 -12.17 6.64
N ALA A 193 30.25 -11.50 6.31
CA ALA A 193 31.59 -12.07 6.36
C ALA A 193 32.05 -12.43 7.80
N ALA A 194 31.54 -11.73 8.80
CA ALA A 194 31.84 -12.01 10.21
C ALA A 194 31.06 -13.21 10.77
N ARG A 195 30.04 -13.72 10.07
CA ARG A 195 29.28 -14.90 10.47
C ARG A 195 29.99 -16.16 9.97
N THR A 196 30.16 -17.13 10.86
CA THR A 196 30.84 -18.41 10.57
C THR A 196 30.00 -19.39 9.76
N ASP A 197 28.68 -19.18 9.73
CA ASP A 197 27.70 -20.02 9.04
C ASP A 197 27.54 -19.69 7.55
N GLY A 198 28.07 -18.55 7.09
CA GLY A 198 28.00 -18.10 5.69
C GLY A 198 26.61 -17.65 5.27
N LEU A 199 25.69 -17.41 6.21
CA LEU A 199 24.33 -16.97 5.94
C LEU A 199 24.21 -15.46 6.20
N SER A 200 23.62 -14.75 5.26
CA SER A 200 23.34 -13.31 5.39
C SER A 200 21.94 -13.03 5.94
N GLY A 201 21.01 -13.95 5.71
CA GLY A 201 19.60 -13.85 6.09
C GLY A 201 19.20 -14.71 7.29
N LEU A 202 17.88 -14.89 7.45
CA LEU A 202 17.28 -15.73 8.49
C LEU A 202 17.34 -17.20 8.06
N GLU A 203 17.85 -18.08 8.92
CA GLU A 203 17.94 -19.52 8.68
C GLU A 203 16.53 -20.14 8.60
N SER A 204 16.31 -21.02 7.62
CA SER A 204 15.09 -21.82 7.51
C SER A 204 15.15 -23.13 8.29
N GLY A 205 16.35 -23.55 8.67
CA GLY A 205 16.64 -24.87 9.27
C GLY A 205 16.73 -26.02 8.27
N PHE A 206 16.62 -25.73 6.97
CA PHE A 206 16.88 -26.68 5.90
C PHE A 206 18.21 -26.38 5.23
N THR A 207 19.26 -27.08 5.62
CA THR A 207 20.66 -26.80 5.26
C THR A 207 20.89 -26.60 3.73
N LYS A 208 20.22 -27.40 2.89
CA LYS A 208 20.34 -27.25 1.43
C LYS A 208 19.67 -25.98 0.93
N LEU A 209 18.51 -25.65 1.48
CA LEU A 209 17.76 -24.44 1.14
C LEU A 209 18.55 -23.19 1.60
N ASP A 210 19.04 -23.21 2.82
CA ASP A 210 19.81 -22.12 3.39
C ASP A 210 21.10 -21.86 2.57
N LYS A 211 21.79 -22.90 2.13
CA LYS A 211 22.96 -22.76 1.23
C LYS A 211 22.60 -22.16 -0.14
N MET A 212 21.41 -22.43 -0.65
CA MET A 212 20.96 -21.90 -1.96
C MET A 212 20.50 -20.46 -1.87
N THR A 213 19.86 -20.06 -0.76
CA THR A 213 19.26 -18.73 -0.58
C THR A 213 20.11 -17.78 0.26
N SER A 214 21.14 -18.28 0.92
CA SER A 214 21.90 -17.59 1.97
C SER A 214 21.01 -17.15 3.13
N GLY A 215 19.94 -17.89 3.40
CA GLY A 215 18.87 -17.53 4.35
C GLY A 215 17.84 -16.56 3.74
N TRP A 216 16.71 -16.37 4.44
CA TRP A 216 15.66 -15.45 4.04
C TRP A 216 16.05 -14.00 4.29
N GLN A 217 16.01 -13.17 3.25
CA GLN A 217 16.41 -11.77 3.36
C GLN A 217 15.25 -10.88 3.84
N ASN A 218 15.58 -9.79 4.51
CA ASN A 218 14.59 -8.80 4.91
C ASN A 218 13.85 -8.24 3.69
N SER A 219 12.57 -7.97 3.84
CA SER A 219 11.67 -7.46 2.80
C SER A 219 11.39 -8.42 1.65
N ASP A 220 11.84 -9.68 1.70
CA ASP A 220 11.49 -10.68 0.70
C ASP A 220 10.05 -11.19 0.87
N LEU A 221 9.37 -11.33 -0.26
CA LEU A 221 8.11 -12.07 -0.36
C LEU A 221 8.41 -13.44 -0.98
N ILE A 222 8.29 -14.48 -0.16
CA ILE A 222 8.58 -15.85 -0.56
C ILE A 222 7.26 -16.57 -0.80
N ILE A 223 7.09 -17.13 -2.00
CA ILE A 223 5.88 -17.85 -2.38
C ILE A 223 6.19 -19.34 -2.50
N ILE A 224 5.53 -20.15 -1.68
CA ILE A 224 5.62 -21.60 -1.70
C ILE A 224 4.31 -22.16 -2.26
N ALA A 225 4.38 -22.81 -3.41
CA ALA A 225 3.25 -23.42 -4.09
C ALA A 225 3.38 -24.95 -4.11
N ALA A 226 2.29 -25.64 -3.83
CA ALA A 226 2.20 -27.09 -3.95
C ALA A 226 0.76 -27.52 -4.26
N ARG A 227 0.61 -28.67 -4.93
CA ARG A 227 -0.71 -29.30 -5.10
C ARG A 227 -1.30 -29.69 -3.75
N PRO A 228 -2.62 -29.84 -3.63
CA PRO A 228 -3.25 -30.37 -2.42
C PRO A 228 -2.58 -31.67 -1.95
N ALA A 229 -2.48 -31.87 -0.66
CA ALA A 229 -1.88 -33.02 0.02
C ALA A 229 -0.36 -33.25 -0.21
N MET A 230 0.37 -32.33 -0.86
CA MET A 230 1.83 -32.44 -1.08
C MET A 230 2.68 -31.94 0.10
N GLY A 231 2.07 -31.66 1.24
CA GLY A 231 2.79 -31.31 2.46
C GLY A 231 3.17 -29.83 2.63
N LYS A 232 2.53 -28.88 1.90
CA LYS A 232 2.77 -27.44 2.02
C LYS A 232 2.77 -26.98 3.49
N THR A 233 1.68 -27.21 4.21
CA THR A 233 1.54 -26.84 5.63
C THR A 233 2.56 -27.53 6.53
N ALA A 234 2.87 -28.82 6.27
CA ALA A 234 3.88 -29.54 7.04
C ALA A 234 5.28 -28.93 6.88
N PHE A 235 5.67 -28.57 5.64
CA PHE A 235 6.93 -27.89 5.35
C PHE A 235 7.02 -26.55 6.07
N VAL A 236 5.96 -25.73 5.98
CA VAL A 236 5.92 -24.38 6.57
C VAL A 236 5.97 -24.44 8.09
N LEU A 237 5.25 -25.40 8.72
CA LEU A 237 5.29 -25.60 10.17
C LEU A 237 6.64 -26.13 10.64
N SER A 238 7.30 -27.02 9.88
CA SER A 238 8.66 -27.48 10.20
C SER A 238 9.65 -26.33 10.12
N MET A 239 9.53 -25.44 9.13
CA MET A 239 10.34 -24.23 9.03
C MET A 239 10.08 -23.29 10.22
N ALA A 240 8.81 -23.04 10.56
CA ALA A 240 8.45 -22.21 11.71
C ALA A 240 9.03 -22.75 13.02
N LYS A 241 8.94 -24.09 13.23
CA LYS A 241 9.56 -24.78 14.35
C LYS A 241 11.08 -24.58 14.38
N ASN A 242 11.78 -24.83 13.29
CA ASN A 242 13.22 -24.67 13.24
C ASN A 242 13.60 -23.22 13.57
N ILE A 243 12.95 -22.22 12.97
CA ILE A 243 13.24 -20.80 13.19
C ILE A 243 12.98 -20.42 14.66
N ALA A 244 11.86 -20.86 15.24
CA ALA A 244 11.47 -20.40 16.57
C ALA A 244 12.07 -21.26 17.72
N VAL A 245 12.15 -22.58 17.55
CA VAL A 245 12.66 -23.48 18.60
C VAL A 245 14.18 -23.57 18.54
N ASP A 246 14.73 -23.87 17.35
CA ASP A 246 16.16 -24.17 17.22
C ASP A 246 16.99 -22.86 17.17
N TYR A 247 16.51 -21.82 16.47
CA TYR A 247 17.23 -20.53 16.31
C TYR A 247 16.71 -19.39 17.19
N ARG A 248 15.62 -19.61 17.95
CA ARG A 248 15.01 -18.65 18.86
C ARG A 248 14.62 -17.31 18.20
N ASN A 249 14.31 -17.34 16.92
CA ASN A 249 13.82 -16.18 16.19
C ASN A 249 12.28 -16.11 16.23
N PRO A 250 11.69 -14.95 16.54
CA PRO A 250 10.22 -14.82 16.61
C PRO A 250 9.53 -14.99 15.26
N VAL A 251 8.50 -15.85 15.24
CA VAL A 251 7.71 -16.21 14.05
C VAL A 251 6.24 -15.88 14.28
N ALA A 252 5.57 -15.27 13.30
CA ALA A 252 4.12 -15.13 13.28
C ALA A 252 3.52 -16.02 12.20
N LEU A 253 2.46 -16.78 12.55
CA LEU A 253 1.75 -17.70 11.68
C LEU A 253 0.29 -17.29 11.59
N PHE A 254 -0.15 -16.90 10.41
CA PHE A 254 -1.54 -16.61 10.08
C PHE A 254 -2.13 -17.82 9.33
N SER A 255 -3.06 -18.50 9.97
CA SER A 255 -3.73 -19.69 9.41
C SER A 255 -5.17 -19.36 9.05
N LEU A 256 -5.47 -19.37 7.77
CA LEU A 256 -6.81 -19.08 7.25
C LEU A 256 -7.63 -20.37 7.00
N GLU A 257 -6.98 -21.54 7.07
CA GLU A 257 -7.59 -22.85 6.82
C GLU A 257 -7.78 -23.67 8.10
N MET A 258 -6.87 -23.53 9.05
CA MET A 258 -6.79 -24.40 10.22
C MET A 258 -6.90 -23.60 11.52
N SER A 259 -7.61 -24.14 12.51
CA SER A 259 -7.65 -23.54 13.84
C SER A 259 -6.30 -23.63 14.58
N ASN A 260 -6.09 -22.71 15.54
CA ASN A 260 -4.89 -22.68 16.38
C ASN A 260 -4.58 -24.04 17.01
N VAL A 261 -5.59 -24.74 17.54
CA VAL A 261 -5.41 -26.08 18.16
C VAL A 261 -4.90 -27.11 17.15
N GLN A 262 -5.40 -27.07 15.90
CA GLN A 262 -4.95 -28.00 14.87
C GLN A 262 -3.49 -27.73 14.46
N LEU A 263 -3.10 -26.46 14.39
CA LEU A 263 -1.70 -26.07 14.10
C LEU A 263 -0.76 -26.50 15.22
N VAL A 264 -1.13 -26.20 16.47
CA VAL A 264 -0.32 -26.58 17.65
C VAL A 264 -0.19 -28.12 17.72
N ASN A 265 -1.25 -28.87 17.47
CA ASN A 265 -1.16 -30.33 17.42
C ASN A 265 -0.16 -30.83 16.36
N ARG A 266 -0.09 -30.18 15.18
CA ARG A 266 0.91 -30.52 14.16
C ARG A 266 2.33 -30.13 14.59
N LEU A 267 2.50 -29.01 15.29
CA LEU A 267 3.78 -28.62 15.87
C LEU A 267 4.24 -29.62 16.94
N ILE A 268 3.32 -30.07 17.81
CA ILE A 268 3.58 -31.12 18.81
C ILE A 268 4.04 -32.40 18.13
N VAL A 269 3.32 -32.88 17.10
CA VAL A 269 3.72 -34.05 16.31
C VAL A 269 5.14 -33.90 15.78
N ASN A 270 5.49 -32.71 15.26
CA ASN A 270 6.79 -32.43 14.68
C ASN A 270 7.91 -32.41 15.74
N VAL A 271 7.69 -31.73 16.87
CA VAL A 271 8.69 -31.60 17.93
C VAL A 271 8.85 -32.90 18.73
N CYS A 272 7.74 -33.52 19.05
CA CYS A 272 7.76 -34.75 19.85
C CYS A 272 8.10 -36.01 19.05
N GLU A 273 8.04 -35.97 17.71
CA GLU A 273 8.30 -37.11 16.82
C GLU A 273 7.39 -38.31 17.09
N ILE A 274 6.17 -38.04 17.58
CA ILE A 274 5.15 -39.03 17.87
C ILE A 274 4.14 -39.06 16.71
N PRO A 275 3.74 -40.24 16.19
CA PRO A 275 2.76 -40.31 15.12
C PRO A 275 1.46 -39.59 15.43
N GLY A 276 1.00 -38.73 14.49
CA GLY A 276 -0.19 -37.90 14.70
C GLY A 276 -1.49 -38.69 14.98
N GLU A 277 -1.60 -39.91 14.51
CA GLU A 277 -2.72 -40.81 14.81
C GLU A 277 -2.81 -41.16 16.29
N LYS A 278 -1.66 -41.40 16.92
CA LYS A 278 -1.57 -41.69 18.36
C LYS A 278 -1.97 -40.48 19.19
N ILE A 279 -1.47 -39.28 18.82
CA ILE A 279 -1.83 -38.04 19.50
C ILE A 279 -3.32 -37.74 19.37
N LYS A 280 -3.89 -37.91 18.18
CA LYS A 280 -5.35 -37.70 17.96
C LYS A 280 -6.22 -38.67 18.70
N SER A 281 -5.80 -39.94 18.80
CA SER A 281 -6.56 -40.98 19.47
C SER A 281 -6.33 -41.02 20.98
N GLY A 282 -5.31 -40.30 21.49
CA GLY A 282 -4.87 -40.38 22.90
C GLY A 282 -4.26 -41.73 23.30
N ARG A 283 -3.95 -42.58 22.32
CA ARG A 283 -3.40 -43.94 22.58
C ARG A 283 -1.87 -43.88 22.55
N LEU A 284 -1.31 -43.27 23.59
CA LEU A 284 0.12 -43.15 23.80
C LEU A 284 0.58 -44.20 24.81
N GLU A 285 1.75 -44.79 24.54
CA GLU A 285 2.48 -45.64 25.48
C GLU A 285 3.08 -44.79 26.61
N ASN A 286 3.43 -45.37 27.75
CA ASN A 286 3.95 -44.63 28.89
C ASN A 286 5.21 -43.83 28.53
N TYR A 287 6.12 -44.42 27.75
CA TYR A 287 7.33 -43.74 27.31
C TYR A 287 7.03 -42.57 26.33
N GLU A 288 5.96 -42.68 25.52
CA GLU A 288 5.53 -41.60 24.61
C GLU A 288 4.93 -40.44 25.40
N TRP A 289 4.25 -40.68 26.51
CA TRP A 289 3.81 -39.65 27.45
C TRP A 289 4.99 -38.91 28.08
N GLU A 290 6.01 -39.61 28.53
CA GLU A 290 7.23 -39.02 29.07
C GLU A 290 7.97 -38.20 28.03
N GLN A 291 8.05 -38.70 26.78
CA GLN A 291 8.64 -37.97 25.64
C GLN A 291 7.84 -36.73 25.32
N LEU A 292 6.53 -36.77 25.31
CA LEU A 292 5.64 -35.66 25.10
C LEU A 292 5.85 -34.58 26.17
N ASP A 293 5.79 -34.95 27.45
CA ASP A 293 5.96 -34.01 28.56
C ASP A 293 7.35 -33.34 28.60
N PHE A 294 8.36 -34.06 28.14
CA PHE A 294 9.70 -33.50 28.04
C PHE A 294 9.84 -32.51 26.86
N LYS A 295 9.47 -32.94 25.66
CA LYS A 295 9.70 -32.17 24.44
C LYS A 295 8.70 -31.00 24.26
N ILE A 296 7.50 -31.07 24.82
CA ILE A 296 6.51 -30.00 24.76
C ILE A 296 7.01 -28.70 25.43
N LYS A 297 7.92 -28.83 26.39
CA LYS A 297 8.53 -27.68 27.08
C LYS A 297 9.31 -26.80 26.12
N GLU A 298 9.89 -27.35 25.06
CA GLU A 298 10.61 -26.60 24.03
C GLU A 298 9.66 -25.66 23.26
N LEU A 299 8.38 -26.06 23.11
CA LEU A 299 7.34 -25.24 22.48
C LEU A 299 6.81 -24.14 23.41
N TYR A 300 6.72 -24.39 24.72
CA TYR A 300 6.24 -23.36 25.67
C TYR A 300 7.10 -22.10 25.65
N ASP A 301 8.42 -22.26 25.48
CA ASP A 301 9.37 -21.16 25.45
C ASP A 301 9.67 -20.65 24.04
N ALA A 302 9.05 -21.23 23.00
CA ALA A 302 9.29 -20.84 21.62
C ALA A 302 8.52 -19.56 21.25
N PRO A 303 9.15 -18.56 20.65
CA PRO A 303 8.49 -17.31 20.26
C PRO A 303 7.66 -17.49 18.99
N ILE A 304 6.60 -18.29 19.04
CA ILE A 304 5.64 -18.55 17.96
C ILE A 304 4.32 -17.87 18.29
N TYR A 305 3.87 -17.00 17.41
CA TYR A 305 2.60 -16.28 17.54
C TYR A 305 1.66 -16.77 16.44
N VAL A 306 0.47 -17.23 16.82
CA VAL A 306 -0.50 -17.86 15.91
C VAL A 306 -1.79 -17.04 15.90
N ASP A 307 -2.33 -16.81 14.70
CA ASP A 307 -3.61 -16.15 14.47
C ASP A 307 -4.42 -17.00 13.49
N ASP A 308 -5.65 -17.40 13.87
CA ASP A 308 -6.57 -18.21 13.06
C ASP A 308 -7.84 -17.44 12.65
N THR A 309 -7.72 -16.11 12.54
CA THR A 309 -8.83 -15.27 12.07
C THR A 309 -9.22 -15.66 10.64
N PRO A 310 -10.45 -16.15 10.42
CA PRO A 310 -10.91 -16.50 9.08
C PRO A 310 -11.08 -15.24 8.21
N SER A 311 -10.92 -15.39 6.90
CA SER A 311 -11.16 -14.30 5.94
C SER A 311 -10.37 -13.00 6.18
N LEU A 312 -9.14 -13.12 6.65
CA LEU A 312 -8.26 -12.01 6.97
C LEU A 312 -8.05 -11.08 5.77
N SER A 313 -8.33 -9.80 5.94
CA SER A 313 -8.01 -8.79 4.92
C SER A 313 -6.52 -8.43 4.93
N VAL A 314 -6.00 -7.95 3.79
CA VAL A 314 -4.61 -7.45 3.69
C VAL A 314 -4.35 -6.32 4.69
N PHE A 315 -5.34 -5.49 4.93
CA PHE A 315 -5.23 -4.38 5.86
C PHE A 315 -5.14 -4.84 7.31
N GLU A 316 -6.03 -5.75 7.72
CA GLU A 316 -6.01 -6.34 9.06
C GLU A 316 -4.70 -7.07 9.32
N LEU A 317 -4.25 -7.87 8.34
CA LEU A 317 -2.93 -8.51 8.39
C LEU A 317 -1.82 -7.48 8.63
N ARG A 318 -1.81 -6.37 7.89
CA ARG A 318 -0.82 -5.31 8.02
C ARG A 318 -0.81 -4.70 9.43
N THR A 319 -1.99 -4.44 9.98
CA THR A 319 -2.15 -3.87 11.32
C THR A 319 -1.64 -4.82 12.38
N LYS A 320 -2.04 -6.10 12.31
CA LYS A 320 -1.58 -7.16 13.22
C LYS A 320 -0.06 -7.39 13.08
N ALA A 321 0.44 -7.44 11.84
CA ALA A 321 1.86 -7.63 11.56
C ALA A 321 2.73 -6.50 12.15
N ARG A 322 2.35 -5.23 11.94
CA ARG A 322 3.06 -4.09 12.53
C ARG A 322 3.11 -4.14 14.06
N ARG A 323 1.99 -4.48 14.68
CA ARG A 323 1.91 -4.65 16.13
C ARG A 323 2.85 -5.75 16.60
N LEU A 324 2.78 -6.93 15.96
CA LEU A 324 3.62 -8.08 16.29
C LEU A 324 5.12 -7.79 16.11
N VAL A 325 5.50 -7.10 15.03
CA VAL A 325 6.90 -6.69 14.82
C VAL A 325 7.37 -5.72 15.91
N ARG A 326 6.54 -4.73 16.27
CA ARG A 326 6.90 -3.73 17.28
C ARG A 326 6.97 -4.32 18.69
N GLU A 327 6.01 -5.18 19.06
CA GLU A 327 5.88 -5.71 20.43
C GLU A 327 6.78 -6.93 20.67
N HIS A 328 6.96 -7.76 19.63
CA HIS A 328 7.63 -9.05 19.75
C HIS A 328 8.85 -9.23 18.83
N GLY A 329 9.15 -8.24 17.99
CA GLY A 329 10.32 -8.29 17.12
C GLY A 329 10.26 -9.38 16.05
N ILE A 330 9.05 -9.72 15.54
CA ILE A 330 8.85 -10.78 14.55
C ILE A 330 9.80 -10.65 13.37
N LYS A 331 10.46 -11.74 12.99
CA LYS A 331 11.41 -11.82 11.88
C LYS A 331 10.81 -12.38 10.60
N ILE A 332 9.84 -13.26 10.70
CA ILE A 332 9.15 -13.87 9.57
C ILE A 332 7.65 -13.97 9.85
N ILE A 333 6.86 -13.69 8.82
CA ILE A 333 5.41 -13.87 8.84
C ILE A 333 5.07 -14.93 7.82
N ILE A 334 4.31 -15.93 8.24
CA ILE A 334 3.87 -17.06 7.44
C ILE A 334 2.36 -16.96 7.28
N ILE A 335 1.84 -17.09 6.06
CA ILE A 335 0.41 -17.05 5.75
C ILE A 335 0.03 -18.36 5.07
N ASP A 336 -0.82 -19.17 5.69
CA ASP A 336 -1.33 -20.41 5.13
C ASP A 336 -2.85 -20.34 4.99
N TYR A 337 -3.41 -20.05 3.81
CA TYR A 337 -2.77 -19.74 2.54
C TYR A 337 -3.40 -18.51 1.87
N LEU A 338 -2.65 -17.88 1.03
CA LEU A 338 -2.95 -16.58 0.41
C LEU A 338 -4.34 -16.48 -0.26
N GLN A 339 -4.80 -17.56 -0.87
CA GLN A 339 -6.08 -17.58 -1.59
C GLN A 339 -7.31 -17.47 -0.68
N LEU A 340 -7.20 -17.63 0.62
CA LEU A 340 -8.30 -17.41 1.57
C LEU A 340 -8.35 -15.98 2.11
N MET A 341 -7.37 -15.14 1.74
CA MET A 341 -7.40 -13.73 2.07
C MET A 341 -8.43 -12.99 1.20
N ASN A 342 -8.98 -11.93 1.75
CA ASN A 342 -9.88 -11.01 1.07
C ASN A 342 -9.16 -9.72 0.70
N ALA A 343 -9.34 -9.28 -0.56
CA ALA A 343 -8.99 -7.94 -0.99
C ALA A 343 -10.24 -7.04 -0.84
N SER A 344 -10.52 -6.65 0.39
CA SER A 344 -11.73 -5.93 0.77
C SER A 344 -11.92 -4.61 0.02
N GLY A 345 -13.14 -4.32 -0.38
CA GLY A 345 -13.55 -3.04 -0.96
C GLY A 345 -13.33 -2.88 -2.46
N MET A 346 -12.81 -3.89 -3.17
CA MET A 346 -12.62 -3.86 -4.62
C MET A 346 -13.42 -4.96 -5.31
N SER A 347 -14.12 -4.60 -6.38
CA SER A 347 -14.79 -5.55 -7.27
C SER A 347 -13.78 -6.08 -8.30
N PHE A 348 -13.52 -7.38 -8.30
CA PHE A 348 -12.58 -8.04 -9.22
C PHE A 348 -13.33 -8.84 -10.29
N GLY A 349 -12.83 -8.79 -11.51
CA GLY A 349 -13.38 -9.58 -12.61
C GLY A 349 -13.04 -11.08 -12.53
N SER A 350 -11.95 -11.44 -11.82
CA SER A 350 -11.53 -12.83 -11.62
C SER A 350 -10.76 -13.02 -10.31
N ARG A 351 -10.74 -14.25 -9.81
CA ARG A 351 -9.97 -14.63 -8.61
C ARG A 351 -8.46 -14.43 -8.78
N GLU A 352 -7.95 -14.59 -9.97
CA GLU A 352 -6.53 -14.37 -10.29
C GLU A 352 -6.12 -12.91 -10.12
N GLN A 353 -6.99 -11.97 -10.54
CA GLN A 353 -6.76 -10.54 -10.34
C GLN A 353 -6.75 -10.18 -8.86
N GLU A 354 -7.64 -10.75 -8.08
CA GLU A 354 -7.70 -10.56 -6.63
C GLU A 354 -6.41 -11.04 -5.95
N VAL A 355 -5.98 -12.29 -6.21
CA VAL A 355 -4.74 -12.86 -5.67
C VAL A 355 -3.51 -12.05 -6.10
N SER A 356 -3.47 -11.58 -7.36
CA SER A 356 -2.40 -10.70 -7.84
C SER A 356 -2.35 -9.38 -7.08
N THR A 357 -3.50 -8.78 -6.80
CA THR A 357 -3.62 -7.53 -6.03
C THR A 357 -3.20 -7.74 -4.57
N ILE A 358 -3.64 -8.83 -3.95
CA ILE A 358 -3.23 -9.22 -2.58
C ILE A 358 -1.71 -9.37 -2.52
N SER A 359 -1.10 -10.14 -3.43
CA SER A 359 0.35 -10.36 -3.47
C SER A 359 1.13 -9.05 -3.64
N ARG A 360 0.67 -8.15 -4.52
CA ARG A 360 1.27 -6.82 -4.70
C ARG A 360 1.17 -5.97 -3.43
N SER A 361 0.02 -6.00 -2.76
CA SER A 361 -0.22 -5.27 -1.52
C SER A 361 0.64 -5.81 -0.37
N LEU A 362 0.84 -7.12 -0.28
CA LEU A 362 1.75 -7.74 0.68
C LEU A 362 3.20 -7.33 0.45
N LYS A 363 3.66 -7.30 -0.81
CA LYS A 363 5.01 -6.80 -1.13
C LYS A 363 5.16 -5.32 -0.76
N GLY A 364 4.16 -4.50 -1.04
CA GLY A 364 4.12 -3.11 -0.58
C GLY A 364 4.20 -3.00 0.94
N CYS A 365 3.46 -3.84 1.67
CA CYS A 365 3.49 -3.87 3.13
C CYS A 365 4.91 -4.16 3.68
N LEU A 366 5.63 -5.12 3.11
CA LEU A 366 7.00 -5.49 3.51
C LEU A 366 7.98 -4.33 3.33
N LEU A 367 7.87 -3.57 2.24
CA LEU A 367 8.75 -2.44 1.96
C LEU A 367 8.58 -1.29 2.95
N TYR A 368 7.38 -1.15 3.54
CA TYR A 368 7.06 -0.06 4.47
C TYR A 368 7.10 -0.46 5.94
N THR A 369 7.18 -1.75 6.26
CA THR A 369 7.27 -2.23 7.64
C THR A 369 8.70 -2.54 8.06
N SER A 370 9.63 -2.64 7.12
CA SER A 370 11.06 -2.71 7.46
C SER A 370 11.48 -1.36 8.09
N PRO A 371 12.23 -1.36 9.19
CA PRO A 371 12.73 -0.13 9.78
C PRO A 371 13.50 0.65 8.72
N SER A 372 13.07 1.89 8.50
CA SER A 372 13.81 2.81 7.64
C SER A 372 15.14 3.13 8.30
N PRO A 373 16.23 3.27 7.54
CA PRO A 373 17.50 3.77 8.09
C PRO A 373 17.41 5.16 8.73
N ARG A 374 16.23 5.79 8.68
CA ARG A 374 15.93 7.12 9.25
C ARG A 374 15.19 7.07 10.59
N ASP A 375 14.76 5.88 11.05
CA ASP A 375 14.21 5.64 12.37
C ASP A 375 15.32 5.07 13.29
#